data_2abe6a2ec4f0af98558151089bc2b4e7
#
_entry.id   2abe6a2ec4f0af98558151089bc2b4e7
#
_cell.length_a   1.000
_cell.length_b   1.000
_cell.length_c   1.000
_cell.angle_alpha   90.00
_cell.angle_beta   90.00
_cell.angle_gamma   90.00
#
_symmetry.space_group_name_H-M   'P 1'
#
loop_
_entity.id
_entity.type
_entity.pdbx_description
1 polymer ?
#
loop_
_entity_poly.entity_id
_entity_poly.type
_entity_poly.pdbx_seq_one_letter_code
_entity_poly.pdbx_strand_id
1 'polypeptide(L)'
;MSFVTISIGFNSVGLLRSLVALGVNLHAHSGVGSPFDGFGYPQEHMDFAFDNGCEALALTDHGNMNGLAYQVLHAKKMKKQGKDFKPIFGVEAYFIPSVVEWREELERHKADKKMARKIEKEQSGTTIENEGESKAKGLSTINRSRHLVLLAMNETGLQNIFKLVSESYTGDYYYRKPRIDFDLLERHNEGIIALSACLGGIYAGCYWSKREEGSEAVMDCMRDMTRKMVSIFGDRWYGELQWNNVPEQHELNQYIIKIHEEFDIPLVSTADSHYPTPEAWKDRELYKRLGWLGKGKPEWLDMELPLSVQELEYELYPKNGDQMWEA
;
A
#
# COMPACT_ATOMS: atom_id res chain seq x y z
N MET A 1 -16.04 5.39 -21.05
CA MET A 1 -14.74 5.38 -20.30
C MET A 1 -13.84 4.40 -21.01
N SER A 2 -12.66 4.81 -21.45
CA SER A 2 -11.71 3.86 -22.06
C SER A 2 -10.90 3.23 -20.93
N PHE A 3 -11.12 1.96 -20.66
CA PHE A 3 -10.30 1.19 -19.71
C PHE A 3 -8.97 0.82 -20.36
N VAL A 4 -7.93 0.72 -19.54
CA VAL A 4 -6.63 0.25 -20.01
C VAL A 4 -6.73 -1.26 -20.21
N THR A 5 -6.76 -1.71 -21.44
CA THR A 5 -6.41 -3.09 -21.75
C THR A 5 -4.90 -3.15 -21.77
N ILE A 6 -4.29 -3.59 -20.68
CA ILE A 6 -2.88 -3.96 -20.67
C ILE A 6 -2.81 -5.34 -21.34
N SER A 7 -2.66 -5.36 -22.68
CA SER A 7 -2.36 -6.60 -23.41
C SER A 7 -0.89 -6.92 -23.21
N ILE A 8 -0.62 -7.90 -22.38
CA ILE A 8 0.73 -8.31 -21.99
C ILE A 8 1.15 -9.48 -22.86
N GLY A 9 2.05 -9.22 -23.84
CA GLY A 9 2.75 -10.27 -24.57
C GLY A 9 3.93 -10.80 -23.74
N PHE A 10 4.06 -12.12 -23.69
CA PHE A 10 5.03 -12.87 -22.91
C PHE A 10 6.49 -12.55 -23.30
N ASN A 11 7.17 -11.70 -22.50
CA ASN A 11 8.62 -11.70 -22.26
C ASN A 11 8.90 -10.77 -21.07
N SER A 12 9.23 -11.33 -19.92
CA SER A 12 9.23 -10.63 -18.62
C SER A 12 10.13 -9.38 -18.54
N VAL A 13 11.31 -9.40 -19.14
CA VAL A 13 12.21 -8.23 -19.20
C VAL A 13 11.73 -7.19 -20.21
N GLY A 14 11.13 -7.63 -21.32
CA GLY A 14 10.53 -6.76 -22.32
C GLY A 14 9.29 -6.02 -21.80
N LEU A 15 8.53 -6.65 -20.90
CA LEU A 15 7.35 -6.06 -20.29
C LEU A 15 7.70 -4.98 -19.27
N LEU A 16 8.67 -5.25 -18.37
CA LEU A 16 9.16 -4.24 -17.42
C LEU A 16 9.66 -3.00 -18.19
N ARG A 17 10.44 -3.20 -19.26
CA ARG A 17 10.86 -2.12 -20.17
C ARG A 17 9.67 -1.38 -20.81
N SER A 18 8.61 -2.09 -21.21
CA SER A 18 7.45 -1.45 -21.86
C SER A 18 6.63 -0.63 -20.88
N LEU A 19 6.39 -1.10 -19.65
CA LEU A 19 5.64 -0.36 -18.64
C LEU A 19 6.46 0.82 -18.09
N VAL A 20 7.75 0.64 -17.90
CA VAL A 20 8.67 1.71 -17.52
C VAL A 20 8.80 2.74 -18.65
N ALA A 21 8.93 2.30 -19.93
CA ALA A 21 9.01 3.18 -21.08
C ALA A 21 7.74 4.03 -21.29
N LEU A 22 6.56 3.53 -20.89
CA LEU A 22 5.28 4.28 -20.96
C LEU A 22 5.09 5.28 -19.82
N GLY A 23 5.96 5.29 -18.80
CA GLY A 23 5.82 6.20 -17.66
C GLY A 23 4.46 6.06 -16.95
N VAL A 24 4.09 4.85 -16.54
CA VAL A 24 2.81 4.58 -15.87
C VAL A 24 3.02 4.45 -14.38
N ASN A 25 2.48 5.38 -13.57
CA ASN A 25 2.49 5.27 -12.13
C ASN A 25 1.29 4.46 -11.64
N LEU A 26 1.54 3.29 -11.03
CA LEU A 26 0.51 2.33 -10.61
C LEU A 26 0.19 2.36 -9.12
N HIS A 27 0.89 3.19 -8.34
CA HIS A 27 0.73 3.29 -6.89
C HIS A 27 0.92 4.75 -6.45
N ALA A 28 -0.16 5.41 -5.99
CA ALA A 28 -0.11 6.80 -5.53
C ALA A 28 -1.21 7.10 -4.50
N HIS A 29 -0.88 7.98 -3.55
CA HIS A 29 -1.71 8.39 -2.43
C HIS A 29 -1.94 9.90 -2.43
N SER A 30 -3.20 10.31 -2.29
CA SER A 30 -3.58 11.71 -2.15
C SER A 30 -3.87 12.08 -0.70
N GLY A 31 -3.77 13.36 -0.37
CA GLY A 31 -4.21 13.89 0.92
C GLY A 31 -5.72 13.76 1.16
N VAL A 32 -6.51 13.48 0.11
CA VAL A 32 -7.96 13.31 0.19
C VAL A 32 -8.36 11.94 0.74
N GLY A 33 -7.69 10.88 0.30
CA GLY A 33 -8.00 9.51 0.70
C GLY A 33 -7.01 8.94 1.72
N SER A 34 -5.80 9.48 1.81
CA SER A 34 -4.73 9.05 2.71
C SER A 34 -4.28 10.18 3.64
N PRO A 35 -5.18 10.73 4.49
CA PRO A 35 -4.87 11.88 5.34
C PRO A 35 -3.73 11.60 6.31
N PHE A 36 -2.84 12.59 6.49
CA PHE A 36 -1.62 12.53 7.29
C PHE A 36 -0.56 11.53 6.78
N ASP A 37 -0.72 11.01 5.56
CA ASP A 37 0.27 10.20 4.88
C ASP A 37 0.49 10.68 3.45
N GLY A 38 -0.52 10.65 2.58
CA GLY A 38 -0.51 11.34 1.31
C GLY A 38 -0.68 12.86 1.47
N PHE A 39 -0.09 13.64 0.58
CA PHE A 39 -0.16 15.10 0.50
C PHE A 39 -0.58 15.55 -0.89
N GLY A 40 -1.29 16.66 -0.98
CA GLY A 40 -1.81 17.20 -2.24
C GLY A 40 -3.13 16.55 -2.70
N TYR A 41 -3.78 17.20 -3.66
CA TYR A 41 -5.02 16.70 -4.27
C TYR A 41 -4.71 15.77 -5.46
N PRO A 42 -5.64 14.86 -5.82
CA PRO A 42 -5.46 14.00 -6.99
C PRO A 42 -5.11 14.75 -8.28
N GLN A 43 -5.66 15.96 -8.48
CA GLN A 43 -5.37 16.80 -9.64
C GLN A 43 -3.91 17.20 -9.73
N GLU A 44 -3.29 17.52 -8.59
CA GLU A 44 -1.89 17.97 -8.55
C GLU A 44 -0.95 16.82 -8.92
N HIS A 45 -1.25 15.61 -8.42
CA HIS A 45 -0.52 14.40 -8.81
C HIS A 45 -0.66 14.10 -10.32
N MET A 46 -1.88 14.24 -10.87
CA MET A 46 -2.14 13.99 -12.29
C MET A 46 -1.47 15.03 -13.19
N ASP A 47 -1.55 16.31 -12.83
CA ASP A 47 -0.94 17.40 -13.62
C ASP A 47 0.58 17.23 -13.64
N PHE A 48 1.21 17.02 -12.48
CA PHE A 48 2.66 16.80 -12.42
C PHE A 48 3.07 15.52 -13.18
N ALA A 49 2.37 14.40 -12.97
CA ALA A 49 2.69 13.16 -13.69
C ALA A 49 2.66 13.35 -15.21
N PHE A 50 1.63 14.05 -15.73
CA PHE A 50 1.54 14.37 -17.15
C PHE A 50 2.69 15.28 -17.61
N ASP A 51 2.95 16.36 -16.90
CA ASP A 51 3.99 17.34 -17.24
C ASP A 51 5.40 16.71 -17.11
N ASN A 52 5.57 15.69 -16.24
CA ASN A 52 6.79 14.86 -16.11
C ASN A 52 6.88 13.73 -17.15
N GLY A 53 5.97 13.67 -18.13
CA GLY A 53 6.02 12.70 -19.23
C GLY A 53 5.37 11.35 -18.95
N CYS A 54 4.56 11.23 -17.88
CA CYS A 54 3.77 10.03 -17.64
C CYS A 54 2.51 10.00 -18.51
N GLU A 55 2.11 8.81 -18.95
CA GLU A 55 0.87 8.60 -19.72
C GLU A 55 -0.34 8.28 -18.84
N ALA A 56 -0.09 7.78 -17.63
CA ALA A 56 -1.15 7.36 -16.70
C ALA A 56 -0.72 7.46 -15.23
N LEU A 57 -1.71 7.58 -14.35
CA LEU A 57 -1.53 7.50 -12.89
C LEU A 57 -2.68 6.72 -12.26
N ALA A 58 -2.34 5.70 -11.46
CA ALA A 58 -3.27 5.06 -10.56
C ALA A 58 -3.36 5.81 -9.23
N LEU A 59 -4.58 6.13 -8.81
CA LEU A 59 -4.83 6.58 -7.45
C LEU A 59 -5.26 5.37 -6.61
N THR A 60 -4.51 5.10 -5.54
CA THR A 60 -4.62 3.90 -4.71
C THR A 60 -4.62 4.26 -3.22
N ASP A 61 -5.45 5.20 -2.82
CA ASP A 61 -5.55 5.66 -1.43
C ASP A 61 -5.80 4.51 -0.44
N HIS A 62 -5.35 4.68 0.80
CA HIS A 62 -5.39 3.65 1.85
C HIS A 62 -6.80 3.25 2.27
N GLY A 63 -7.24 2.06 1.87
CA GLY A 63 -8.49 1.43 2.29
C GLY A 63 -9.76 2.14 1.80
N ASN A 64 -9.66 3.14 0.91
CA ASN A 64 -10.81 3.87 0.39
C ASN A 64 -10.55 4.44 -1.01
N MET A 65 -11.58 4.97 -1.65
CA MET A 65 -11.53 5.61 -2.96
C MET A 65 -12.05 7.06 -2.92
N ASN A 66 -11.77 7.79 -1.85
CA ASN A 66 -12.29 9.16 -1.66
C ASN A 66 -11.78 10.14 -2.73
N GLY A 67 -10.58 9.91 -3.28
CA GLY A 67 -10.00 10.70 -4.36
C GLY A 67 -10.61 10.47 -5.75
N LEU A 68 -11.43 9.40 -5.93
CA LEU A 68 -11.93 8.97 -7.24
C LEU A 68 -12.67 10.06 -8.00
N ALA A 69 -13.58 10.78 -7.34
CA ALA A 69 -14.39 11.83 -7.98
C ALA A 69 -13.49 12.97 -8.51
N TYR A 70 -12.49 13.38 -7.76
CA TYR A 70 -11.50 14.37 -8.18
C TYR A 70 -10.72 13.89 -9.40
N GLN A 71 -10.24 12.65 -9.38
CA GLN A 71 -9.50 12.04 -10.48
C GLN A 71 -10.34 11.99 -11.77
N VAL A 72 -11.59 11.54 -11.69
CA VAL A 72 -12.51 11.45 -12.85
C VAL A 72 -12.82 12.82 -13.43
N LEU A 73 -13.13 13.81 -12.59
CA LEU A 73 -13.47 15.15 -13.03
C LEU A 73 -12.25 15.84 -13.67
N HIS A 74 -11.07 15.66 -13.07
CA HIS A 74 -9.84 16.25 -13.59
C HIS A 74 -9.41 15.61 -14.91
N ALA A 75 -9.48 14.28 -15.05
CA ALA A 75 -9.21 13.61 -16.32
C ALA A 75 -10.11 14.10 -17.45
N LYS A 76 -11.39 14.36 -17.17
CA LYS A 76 -12.30 14.98 -18.15
C LYS A 76 -11.86 16.41 -18.54
N LYS A 77 -11.34 17.18 -17.59
CA LYS A 77 -10.80 18.53 -17.84
C LYS A 77 -9.53 18.45 -18.70
N MET A 78 -8.56 17.58 -18.34
CA MET A 78 -7.34 17.36 -19.09
C MET A 78 -7.64 16.97 -20.55
N LYS A 79 -8.57 16.05 -20.76
CA LYS A 79 -9.00 15.63 -22.10
C LYS A 79 -9.59 16.80 -22.92
N LYS A 80 -10.39 17.70 -22.31
CA LYS A 80 -10.88 18.90 -22.98
C LYS A 80 -9.78 19.88 -23.36
N GLN A 81 -8.65 19.85 -22.67
CA GLN A 81 -7.46 20.66 -22.95
C GLN A 81 -6.51 19.98 -23.95
N GLY A 82 -6.88 18.82 -24.51
CA GLY A 82 -6.05 18.07 -25.46
C GLY A 82 -4.91 17.27 -24.79
N LYS A 83 -4.90 17.16 -23.47
CA LYS A 83 -3.97 16.30 -22.73
C LYS A 83 -4.51 14.86 -22.70
N ASP A 84 -3.83 13.94 -23.38
CA ASP A 84 -4.19 12.51 -23.37
C ASP A 84 -3.51 11.82 -22.18
N PHE A 85 -4.21 11.83 -21.04
CA PHE A 85 -3.75 11.24 -19.78
C PHE A 85 -4.78 10.26 -19.23
N LYS A 86 -4.33 9.06 -18.84
CA LYS A 86 -5.21 7.99 -18.37
C LYS A 86 -5.29 7.94 -16.84
N PRO A 87 -6.47 8.18 -16.24
CA PRO A 87 -6.70 7.83 -14.85
C PRO A 87 -6.85 6.30 -14.72
N ILE A 88 -6.14 5.69 -13.81
CA ILE A 88 -6.30 4.30 -13.40
C ILE A 88 -6.95 4.31 -12.02
N PHE A 89 -7.99 3.48 -11.82
CA PHE A 89 -8.76 3.46 -10.59
C PHE A 89 -8.33 2.28 -9.73
N GLY A 90 -8.03 2.54 -8.47
CA GLY A 90 -7.56 1.51 -7.56
C GLY A 90 -7.74 1.86 -6.09
N VAL A 91 -7.23 1.00 -5.24
CA VAL A 91 -7.16 1.15 -3.79
C VAL A 91 -5.95 0.39 -3.27
N GLU A 92 -5.25 0.93 -2.29
CA GLU A 92 -4.36 0.14 -1.47
C GLU A 92 -5.13 -0.36 -0.25
N ALA A 93 -5.55 -1.63 -0.33
CA ALA A 93 -6.35 -2.26 0.71
C ALA A 93 -5.49 -2.73 1.89
N TYR A 94 -6.10 -2.79 3.08
CA TYR A 94 -5.49 -3.40 4.26
C TYR A 94 -5.86 -4.89 4.29
N PHE A 95 -4.92 -5.74 3.95
CA PHE A 95 -5.08 -7.18 3.85
C PHE A 95 -4.68 -7.91 5.13
N ILE A 96 -5.45 -8.93 5.48
CA ILE A 96 -5.12 -9.98 6.46
C ILE A 96 -5.51 -11.35 5.88
N PRO A 97 -4.87 -12.47 6.27
CA PRO A 97 -5.21 -13.77 5.69
C PRO A 97 -6.66 -14.22 5.96
N SER A 98 -7.17 -14.01 7.18
CA SER A 98 -8.51 -14.39 7.60
C SER A 98 -9.03 -13.42 8.65
N VAL A 99 -10.20 -12.83 8.41
CA VAL A 99 -10.87 -11.95 9.39
C VAL A 99 -11.37 -12.76 10.59
N VAL A 100 -11.77 -13.99 10.39
CA VAL A 100 -12.27 -14.88 11.46
C VAL A 100 -11.15 -15.17 12.46
N GLU A 101 -10.02 -15.70 11.98
CA GLU A 101 -8.86 -16.02 12.84
C GLU A 101 -8.32 -14.76 13.54
N TRP A 102 -8.25 -13.66 12.80
CA TRP A 102 -7.82 -12.39 13.35
C TRP A 102 -8.74 -11.89 14.49
N ARG A 103 -10.07 -12.06 14.35
CA ARG A 103 -11.04 -11.70 15.40
C ARG A 103 -10.86 -12.54 16.65
N GLU A 104 -10.69 -13.85 16.50
CA GLU A 104 -10.43 -14.76 17.62
C GLU A 104 -9.15 -14.37 18.37
N GLU A 105 -8.08 -14.05 17.63
CA GLU A 105 -6.83 -13.58 18.22
C GLU A 105 -7.00 -12.24 18.96
N LEU A 106 -7.75 -11.30 18.37
CA LEU A 106 -8.05 -10.01 18.98
C LEU A 106 -8.81 -10.18 20.31
N GLU A 107 -9.83 -11.06 20.36
CA GLU A 107 -10.60 -11.30 21.58
C GLU A 107 -9.77 -12.00 22.65
N ARG A 108 -8.95 -12.98 22.29
CA ARG A 108 -7.97 -13.59 23.22
C ARG A 108 -7.04 -12.53 23.83
N HIS A 109 -6.47 -11.69 22.99
CA HIS A 109 -5.57 -10.62 23.46
C HIS A 109 -6.27 -9.61 24.38
N LYS A 110 -7.52 -9.24 24.08
CA LYS A 110 -8.32 -8.36 24.97
C LYS A 110 -8.57 -9.02 26.33
N ALA A 111 -8.86 -10.33 26.34
CA ALA A 111 -9.07 -11.10 27.56
C ALA A 111 -7.79 -11.16 28.41
N ASP A 112 -6.64 -11.47 27.79
CA ASP A 112 -5.34 -11.53 28.45
C ASP A 112 -4.96 -10.18 29.06
N LYS A 113 -5.15 -9.09 28.31
CA LYS A 113 -4.90 -7.73 28.82
C LYS A 113 -5.81 -7.37 29.99
N LYS A 114 -7.07 -7.77 29.95
CA LYS A 114 -8.01 -7.56 31.07
C LYS A 114 -7.59 -8.33 32.31
N MET A 115 -7.15 -9.58 32.13
CA MET A 115 -6.65 -10.43 33.21
C MET A 115 -5.37 -9.86 33.82
N ALA A 116 -4.40 -9.47 33.00
CA ALA A 116 -3.15 -8.86 33.46
C ALA A 116 -3.41 -7.61 34.32
N ARG A 117 -4.29 -6.69 33.86
CA ARG A 117 -4.68 -5.51 34.63
C ARG A 117 -5.37 -5.84 35.95
N LYS A 118 -6.16 -6.93 35.99
CA LYS A 118 -6.80 -7.38 37.23
C LYS A 118 -5.78 -7.87 38.24
N ILE A 119 -4.83 -8.66 37.81
CA ILE A 119 -3.71 -9.18 38.64
C ILE A 119 -2.86 -8.01 39.19
N GLU A 120 -2.50 -7.06 38.33
CA GLU A 120 -1.72 -5.87 38.72
C GLU A 120 -2.46 -5.02 39.76
N LYS A 121 -3.76 -4.83 39.60
CA LYS A 121 -4.61 -4.12 40.56
C LYS A 121 -4.73 -4.85 41.92
N GLU A 122 -4.82 -6.19 41.88
CA GLU A 122 -4.88 -7.01 43.12
C GLU A 122 -3.53 -7.02 43.84
N GLN A 123 -2.40 -6.93 43.15
CA GLN A 123 -1.06 -6.90 43.73
C GLN A 123 -0.64 -5.49 44.23
N SER A 124 -1.07 -4.42 43.56
CA SER A 124 -0.63 -3.05 43.89
C SER A 124 -1.45 -2.35 44.99
N GLY A 125 -2.65 -2.83 45.31
CA GLY A 125 -3.50 -2.25 46.34
C GLY A 125 -3.92 -0.78 46.08
N THR A 126 -3.59 -0.20 44.98
CA THR A 126 -3.76 1.20 44.61
C THR A 126 -4.63 1.34 43.37
N THR A 127 -5.55 2.28 43.38
CA THR A 127 -6.31 2.68 42.20
C THR A 127 -5.38 3.48 41.30
N ILE A 128 -4.89 2.87 40.24
CA ILE A 128 -4.07 3.59 39.23
C ILE A 128 -5.06 4.38 38.37
N GLU A 129 -5.12 5.69 38.65
CA GLU A 129 -5.71 6.65 37.69
C GLU A 129 -4.81 6.66 36.45
N ASN A 130 -5.42 6.48 35.30
CA ASN A 130 -4.96 6.65 33.94
C ASN A 130 -3.53 7.20 33.76
N GLU A 131 -2.52 6.40 33.96
CA GLU A 131 -1.21 6.69 33.37
C GLU A 131 -1.08 5.96 32.03
N GLY A 132 -0.56 6.74 31.09
CA GLY A 132 -0.50 6.43 29.68
C GLY A 132 -0.03 5.01 29.36
N GLU A 133 -0.68 4.48 28.37
CA GLU A 133 -0.47 3.18 27.74
C GLU A 133 0.91 2.60 27.90
N SER A 134 1.11 1.66 28.82
CA SER A 134 2.25 0.77 28.73
C SER A 134 2.10 0.02 27.39
N LYS A 135 2.95 0.34 26.46
CA LYS A 135 3.01 -0.26 25.11
C LYS A 135 3.30 -1.74 25.26
N ALA A 136 2.29 -2.57 25.44
CA ALA A 136 2.45 -4.00 25.32
C ALA A 136 2.88 -4.30 23.87
N LYS A 137 4.12 -4.75 23.67
CA LYS A 137 4.67 -5.15 22.36
C LYS A 137 3.73 -6.08 21.55
N GLY A 138 2.82 -6.80 22.23
CA GLY A 138 1.86 -7.71 21.61
C GLY A 138 0.73 -7.05 20.80
N LEU A 139 0.26 -5.82 21.13
CA LEU A 139 -0.83 -5.18 20.39
C LEU A 139 -0.41 -4.77 18.97
N SER A 140 0.87 -4.56 18.73
CA SER A 140 1.37 -4.13 17.42
C SER A 140 1.26 -5.23 16.35
N THR A 141 1.30 -6.52 16.72
CA THR A 141 1.20 -7.65 15.79
C THR A 141 -0.24 -7.90 15.35
N ILE A 142 -1.20 -7.83 16.25
CA ILE A 142 -2.64 -8.04 15.97
C ILE A 142 -3.20 -6.94 15.07
N ASN A 143 -2.71 -5.70 15.20
CA ASN A 143 -3.16 -4.58 14.36
C ASN A 143 -2.42 -4.51 13.01
N ARG A 144 -1.45 -5.38 12.71
CA ARG A 144 -0.73 -5.40 11.44
C ARG A 144 -1.62 -6.01 10.35
N SER A 145 -2.20 -5.16 9.54
CA SER A 145 -2.65 -5.49 8.19
C SER A 145 -1.49 -5.28 7.22
N ARG A 146 -1.49 -6.01 6.11
CA ARG A 146 -0.56 -5.83 5.00
C ARG A 146 -1.20 -4.99 3.92
N HIS A 147 -0.39 -4.28 3.19
CA HIS A 147 -0.85 -3.50 2.05
C HIS A 147 -1.00 -4.41 0.82
N LEU A 148 -2.04 -4.16 0.04
CA LEU A 148 -2.33 -4.85 -1.21
C LEU A 148 -2.92 -3.84 -2.18
N VAL A 149 -2.21 -3.56 -3.26
CA VAL A 149 -2.70 -2.66 -4.30
C VAL A 149 -3.65 -3.42 -5.23
N LEU A 150 -4.82 -2.87 -5.44
CA LEU A 150 -5.86 -3.41 -6.34
C LEU A 150 -6.20 -2.37 -7.40
N LEU A 151 -6.08 -2.73 -8.67
CA LEU A 151 -6.33 -1.86 -9.82
C LEU A 151 -7.47 -2.41 -10.69
N ALA A 152 -8.37 -1.54 -11.13
CA ALA A 152 -9.46 -1.92 -12.02
C ALA A 152 -8.96 -2.04 -13.47
N MET A 153 -9.06 -3.23 -14.07
CA MET A 153 -8.82 -3.45 -15.50
C MET A 153 -9.95 -2.94 -16.39
N ASN A 154 -11.18 -3.01 -15.87
CA ASN A 154 -12.41 -2.72 -16.60
C ASN A 154 -13.52 -2.30 -15.62
N GLU A 155 -14.73 -2.11 -16.14
CA GLU A 155 -15.88 -1.72 -15.33
C GLU A 155 -16.25 -2.77 -14.26
N THR A 156 -16.17 -4.07 -14.60
CA THR A 156 -16.40 -5.16 -13.64
C THR A 156 -15.41 -5.08 -12.48
N GLY A 157 -14.12 -4.88 -12.78
CA GLY A 157 -13.09 -4.72 -11.75
C GLY A 157 -13.33 -3.50 -10.86
N LEU A 158 -13.75 -2.37 -11.44
CA LEU A 158 -14.09 -1.18 -10.66
C LEU A 158 -15.28 -1.44 -9.73
N GLN A 159 -16.33 -2.11 -10.22
CA GLN A 159 -17.49 -2.50 -9.39
C GLN A 159 -17.07 -3.46 -8.27
N ASN A 160 -16.17 -4.41 -8.54
CA ASN A 160 -15.66 -5.34 -7.55
C ASN A 160 -14.79 -4.63 -6.51
N ILE A 161 -13.95 -3.65 -6.88
CA ILE A 161 -13.22 -2.81 -5.91
C ILE A 161 -14.21 -2.04 -5.03
N PHE A 162 -15.28 -1.48 -5.57
CA PHE A 162 -16.31 -0.83 -4.75
C PHE A 162 -16.94 -1.77 -3.73
N LYS A 163 -17.21 -3.04 -4.10
CA LYS A 163 -17.73 -4.06 -3.16
C LYS A 163 -16.70 -4.37 -2.08
N LEU A 164 -15.44 -4.65 -2.45
CA LEU A 164 -14.35 -4.91 -1.51
C LEU A 164 -14.19 -3.77 -0.49
N VAL A 165 -14.14 -2.52 -0.98
CA VAL A 165 -14.04 -1.34 -0.11
C VAL A 165 -15.28 -1.22 0.77
N SER A 166 -16.49 -1.36 0.22
CA SER A 166 -17.73 -1.23 1.00
C SER A 166 -17.84 -2.29 2.08
N GLU A 167 -17.58 -3.56 1.76
CA GLU A 167 -17.62 -4.66 2.72
C GLU A 167 -16.54 -4.52 3.80
N SER A 168 -15.34 -4.00 3.46
CA SER A 168 -14.26 -3.80 4.44
C SER A 168 -14.60 -2.81 5.56
N TYR A 169 -15.60 -1.93 5.35
CA TYR A 169 -16.09 -0.99 6.34
C TYR A 169 -17.26 -1.53 7.18
N THR A 170 -17.65 -2.78 6.99
CA THR A 170 -18.81 -3.39 7.66
C THR A 170 -18.44 -4.58 8.54
N GLY A 171 -19.30 -4.88 9.52
CA GLY A 171 -19.22 -6.09 10.35
C GLY A 171 -17.83 -6.34 10.95
N ASP A 172 -17.37 -7.57 10.81
CA ASP A 172 -16.10 -8.03 11.39
C ASP A 172 -14.85 -7.54 10.64
N TYR A 173 -15.01 -7.06 9.41
CA TYR A 173 -13.92 -6.52 8.60
C TYR A 173 -13.41 -5.17 9.11
N TYR A 174 -14.25 -4.40 9.81
CA TYR A 174 -13.88 -3.09 10.33
C TYR A 174 -13.48 -3.12 11.81
N TYR A 175 -12.25 -2.75 12.08
CA TYR A 175 -11.79 -2.41 13.43
C TYR A 175 -10.63 -1.41 13.33
N ARG A 176 -10.88 -0.13 13.64
CA ARG A 176 -9.94 0.99 13.48
C ARG A 176 -9.50 1.24 12.03
N LYS A 177 -9.41 0.18 11.21
CA LYS A 177 -9.10 0.20 9.77
C LYS A 177 -10.04 -0.78 9.07
N PRO A 178 -10.42 -0.48 7.81
CA PRO A 178 -11.12 -1.44 6.96
C PRO A 178 -10.15 -2.55 6.56
N ARG A 179 -10.60 -3.81 6.56
CA ARG A 179 -9.77 -4.96 6.17
C ARG A 179 -10.42 -5.75 5.07
N ILE A 180 -9.60 -6.40 4.29
CA ILE A 180 -10.01 -7.46 3.36
C ILE A 180 -9.20 -8.71 3.65
N ASP A 181 -9.74 -9.86 3.28
CA ASP A 181 -9.08 -11.16 3.43
C ASP A 181 -9.20 -12.01 2.16
N PHE A 182 -8.69 -13.23 2.20
CA PHE A 182 -8.78 -14.14 1.05
C PHE A 182 -10.21 -14.42 0.64
N ASP A 183 -11.16 -14.56 1.59
CA ASP A 183 -12.56 -14.85 1.29
C ASP A 183 -13.21 -13.72 0.49
N LEU A 184 -12.98 -12.45 0.88
CA LEU A 184 -13.43 -11.29 0.11
C LEU A 184 -12.78 -11.22 -1.29
N LEU A 185 -11.47 -11.50 -1.38
CA LEU A 185 -10.76 -11.49 -2.65
C LEU A 185 -11.27 -12.58 -3.59
N GLU A 186 -11.51 -13.80 -3.11
CA GLU A 186 -12.06 -14.88 -3.91
C GLU A 186 -13.43 -14.57 -4.48
N ARG A 187 -14.27 -13.84 -3.72
CA ARG A 187 -15.61 -13.44 -4.16
C ARG A 187 -15.62 -12.28 -5.16
N HIS A 188 -14.62 -11.41 -5.16
CA HIS A 188 -14.64 -10.16 -5.89
C HIS A 188 -13.36 -9.86 -6.70
N ASN A 189 -12.64 -10.88 -7.19
CA ASN A 189 -11.37 -10.68 -7.92
C ASN A 189 -11.51 -10.41 -9.42
N GLU A 190 -12.69 -10.63 -10.02
CA GLU A 190 -12.87 -10.50 -11.47
C GLU A 190 -12.59 -9.07 -11.95
N GLY A 191 -11.77 -8.96 -13.00
CA GLY A 191 -11.41 -7.65 -13.59
C GLY A 191 -10.47 -6.80 -12.74
N ILE A 192 -9.81 -7.39 -11.71
CA ILE A 192 -8.86 -6.72 -10.83
C ILE A 192 -7.46 -7.24 -11.10
N ILE A 193 -6.48 -6.32 -11.22
CA ILE A 193 -5.04 -6.58 -11.08
C ILE A 193 -4.65 -6.34 -9.63
N ALA A 194 -3.81 -7.21 -9.07
CA ALA A 194 -3.28 -7.08 -7.72
C ALA A 194 -1.75 -6.98 -7.73
N LEU A 195 -1.19 -6.04 -6.93
CA LEU A 195 0.25 -5.84 -6.77
C LEU A 195 0.66 -6.08 -5.32
N SER A 196 1.89 -6.57 -5.12
CA SER A 196 2.41 -6.94 -3.79
C SER A 196 2.64 -5.76 -2.83
N ALA A 197 2.50 -4.54 -3.30
CA ALA A 197 2.67 -3.28 -2.57
C ALA A 197 4.09 -3.04 -2.03
N CYS A 198 4.23 -2.12 -1.09
CA CYS A 198 5.49 -1.56 -0.56
C CYS A 198 6.11 -2.40 0.57
N LEU A 199 7.03 -1.82 1.36
CA LEU A 199 7.59 -2.42 2.60
C LEU A 199 6.53 -2.72 3.68
N GLY A 200 5.29 -2.25 3.52
CA GLY A 200 4.12 -2.65 4.30
C GLY A 200 3.30 -3.77 3.67
N GLY A 201 3.66 -4.21 2.47
CA GLY A 201 2.90 -5.13 1.64
C GLY A 201 2.94 -6.60 2.06
N ILE A 202 2.32 -7.43 1.23
CA ILE A 202 2.16 -8.87 1.51
C ILE A 202 3.51 -9.58 1.55
N TYR A 203 4.38 -9.37 0.56
CA TYR A 203 5.71 -9.99 0.53
C TYR A 203 6.64 -9.43 1.61
N ALA A 204 6.56 -8.13 1.86
CA ALA A 204 7.25 -7.54 3.01
C ALA A 204 6.79 -8.16 4.33
N GLY A 205 5.53 -8.61 4.42
CA GLY A 205 5.03 -9.37 5.56
C GLY A 205 5.79 -10.67 5.81
N CYS A 206 6.09 -11.42 4.78
CA CYS A 206 6.94 -12.61 4.84
C CYS A 206 8.36 -12.25 5.26
N TYR A 207 8.95 -11.25 4.62
CA TYR A 207 10.30 -10.75 4.95
C TYR A 207 10.42 -10.37 6.43
N TRP A 208 9.57 -9.47 6.93
CA TRP A 208 9.64 -9.00 8.32
C TRP A 208 9.35 -10.09 9.36
N SER A 209 8.55 -11.09 9.02
CA SER A 209 8.21 -12.17 9.97
C SER A 209 9.23 -13.29 10.00
N LYS A 210 9.98 -13.49 8.92
CA LYS A 210 10.85 -14.65 8.71
C LYS A 210 12.34 -14.36 8.56
N ARG A 211 12.75 -13.08 8.45
CA ARG A 211 14.15 -12.72 8.19
C ARG A 211 15.14 -13.25 9.24
N GLU A 212 14.72 -13.32 10.50
CA GLU A 212 15.55 -13.86 11.58
C GLU A 212 15.70 -15.40 11.53
N GLU A 213 14.79 -16.09 10.81
CA GLU A 213 14.82 -17.54 10.57
C GLU A 213 15.68 -17.90 9.34
N GLY A 214 16.12 -16.90 8.58
CA GLY A 214 16.98 -17.04 7.40
C GLY A 214 16.26 -16.91 6.07
N SER A 215 17.06 -16.81 5.00
CA SER A 215 16.56 -16.50 3.65
C SER A 215 15.59 -17.55 3.11
N GLU A 216 15.79 -18.82 3.39
CA GLU A 216 14.88 -19.88 2.91
C GLU A 216 13.52 -19.79 3.58
N ALA A 217 13.45 -19.48 4.88
CA ALA A 217 12.19 -19.27 5.58
C ALA A 217 11.40 -18.08 5.00
N VAL A 218 12.08 -17.00 4.58
CA VAL A 218 11.46 -15.88 3.86
C VAL A 218 10.90 -16.37 2.53
N MET A 219 11.70 -17.10 1.73
CA MET A 219 11.30 -17.61 0.43
C MET A 219 10.11 -18.58 0.53
N ASP A 220 10.10 -19.50 1.49
CA ASP A 220 8.99 -20.42 1.68
C ASP A 220 7.69 -19.69 2.00
N CYS A 221 7.72 -18.71 2.89
CA CYS A 221 6.58 -17.85 3.16
C CYS A 221 6.08 -17.14 1.89
N MET A 222 6.99 -16.58 1.10
CA MET A 222 6.64 -15.87 -0.14
C MET A 222 6.11 -16.84 -1.22
N ARG A 223 6.65 -18.06 -1.33
CA ARG A 223 6.15 -19.12 -2.23
C ARG A 223 4.70 -19.48 -1.90
N ASP A 224 4.39 -19.70 -0.61
CA ASP A 224 3.04 -20.04 -0.16
C ASP A 224 2.06 -18.90 -0.43
N MET A 225 2.45 -17.66 -0.14
CA MET A 225 1.66 -16.48 -0.46
C MET A 225 1.43 -16.35 -1.97
N THR A 226 2.48 -16.56 -2.79
CA THR A 226 2.39 -16.49 -4.24
C THR A 226 1.42 -17.54 -4.79
N ARG A 227 1.51 -18.79 -4.34
CA ARG A 227 0.57 -19.86 -4.76
C ARG A 227 -0.88 -19.45 -4.48
N LYS A 228 -1.14 -18.88 -3.30
CA LYS A 228 -2.48 -18.41 -2.93
C LYS A 228 -2.93 -17.25 -3.79
N MET A 229 -2.10 -16.23 -4.01
CA MET A 229 -2.46 -15.07 -4.83
C MET A 229 -2.64 -15.45 -6.31
N VAL A 230 -1.78 -16.31 -6.86
CA VAL A 230 -1.93 -16.84 -8.23
C VAL A 230 -3.20 -17.68 -8.36
N SER A 231 -3.62 -18.44 -7.34
CA SER A 231 -4.89 -19.17 -7.38
C SER A 231 -6.12 -18.27 -7.48
N ILE A 232 -6.03 -17.01 -7.01
CA ILE A 232 -7.12 -16.02 -7.03
C ILE A 232 -7.06 -15.15 -8.29
N PHE A 233 -5.88 -14.65 -8.64
CA PHE A 233 -5.69 -13.63 -9.68
C PHE A 233 -5.11 -14.17 -10.99
N GLY A 234 -4.49 -15.36 -10.98
CA GLY A 234 -3.80 -15.91 -12.16
C GLY A 234 -2.65 -14.99 -12.60
N ASP A 235 -2.65 -14.65 -13.89
CA ASP A 235 -1.70 -13.74 -14.56
C ASP A 235 -1.87 -12.26 -14.17
N ARG A 236 -2.86 -11.94 -13.35
CA ARG A 236 -3.14 -10.61 -12.83
C ARG A 236 -2.51 -10.34 -11.45
N TRP A 237 -1.68 -11.25 -10.93
CA TRP A 237 -0.86 -11.06 -9.74
C TRP A 237 0.53 -10.59 -10.12
N TYR A 238 1.00 -9.46 -9.58
CA TYR A 238 2.27 -8.82 -9.91
C TYR A 238 3.15 -8.65 -8.69
N GLY A 239 4.46 -8.93 -8.85
CA GLY A 239 5.50 -8.49 -7.93
C GLY A 239 5.78 -7.00 -8.14
N GLU A 240 5.70 -6.21 -7.06
CA GLU A 240 5.96 -4.77 -7.10
C GLU A 240 7.37 -4.47 -6.59
N LEU A 241 8.17 -3.80 -7.41
CA LEU A 241 9.51 -3.33 -7.09
C LEU A 241 9.48 -1.83 -6.82
N GLN A 242 10.16 -1.41 -5.77
CA GLN A 242 10.32 -0.01 -5.41
C GLN A 242 11.80 0.31 -5.22
N TRP A 243 12.17 1.58 -5.34
CA TRP A 243 13.57 2.05 -5.30
C TRP A 243 13.89 2.90 -4.06
N ASN A 244 13.17 2.71 -2.96
CA ASN A 244 13.48 3.39 -1.71
C ASN A 244 14.93 3.09 -1.28
N ASN A 245 15.68 4.12 -0.89
CA ASN A 245 17.10 4.01 -0.55
C ASN A 245 17.30 3.50 0.87
N VAL A 246 16.76 2.31 1.15
CA VAL A 246 16.92 1.59 2.42
C VAL A 246 17.31 0.14 2.14
N PRO A 247 18.23 -0.47 2.94
CA PRO A 247 18.71 -1.83 2.71
C PRO A 247 17.59 -2.86 2.61
N GLU A 248 16.57 -2.74 3.43
CA GLU A 248 15.43 -3.66 3.47
C GLU A 248 14.62 -3.66 2.18
N GLN A 249 14.54 -2.52 1.48
CA GLN A 249 13.89 -2.47 0.16
C GLN A 249 14.69 -3.23 -0.89
N HIS A 250 16.01 -3.07 -0.89
CA HIS A 250 16.87 -3.79 -1.81
C HIS A 250 16.84 -5.30 -1.56
N GLU A 251 16.88 -5.73 -0.30
CA GLU A 251 16.72 -7.15 0.04
C GLU A 251 15.36 -7.70 -0.39
N LEU A 252 14.27 -6.99 -0.10
CA LEU A 252 12.92 -7.40 -0.51
C LEU A 252 12.82 -7.51 -2.03
N ASN A 253 13.35 -6.55 -2.78
CA ASN A 253 13.35 -6.60 -4.24
C ASN A 253 14.06 -7.86 -4.77
N GLN A 254 15.19 -8.27 -4.17
CA GLN A 254 15.89 -9.51 -4.55
C GLN A 254 15.03 -10.76 -4.31
N TYR A 255 14.26 -10.80 -3.23
CA TYR A 255 13.32 -11.90 -2.99
C TYR A 255 12.17 -11.90 -4.00
N ILE A 256 11.62 -10.73 -4.33
CA ILE A 256 10.53 -10.60 -5.33
C ILE A 256 11.02 -11.04 -6.72
N ILE A 257 12.26 -10.69 -7.10
CA ILE A 257 12.87 -11.14 -8.37
C ILE A 257 13.00 -12.67 -8.39
N LYS A 258 13.44 -13.31 -7.30
CA LYS A 258 13.51 -14.77 -7.22
C LYS A 258 12.11 -15.42 -7.34
N ILE A 259 11.09 -14.84 -6.72
CA ILE A 259 9.71 -15.31 -6.87
C ILE A 259 9.23 -15.16 -8.32
N HIS A 260 9.56 -14.06 -8.99
CA HIS A 260 9.29 -13.91 -10.43
C HIS A 260 9.96 -15.04 -11.23
N GLU A 261 11.24 -15.33 -10.99
CA GLU A 261 11.99 -16.38 -11.70
C GLU A 261 11.39 -17.78 -11.45
N GLU A 262 10.88 -18.06 -10.24
CA GLU A 262 10.31 -19.36 -9.90
C GLU A 262 8.87 -19.56 -10.39
N PHE A 263 8.03 -18.50 -10.38
CA PHE A 263 6.59 -18.59 -10.65
C PHE A 263 6.15 -17.93 -11.95
N ASP A 264 7.06 -17.29 -12.68
CA ASP A 264 6.77 -16.49 -13.88
C ASP A 264 5.69 -15.41 -13.66
N ILE A 265 5.62 -14.86 -12.43
CA ILE A 265 4.71 -13.75 -12.15
C ILE A 265 5.28 -12.45 -12.74
N PRO A 266 4.46 -11.60 -13.36
CA PRO A 266 4.97 -10.35 -13.92
C PRO A 266 5.44 -9.39 -12.81
N LEU A 267 6.41 -8.54 -13.15
CA LEU A 267 6.93 -7.48 -12.29
C LEU A 267 6.45 -6.11 -12.75
N VAL A 268 6.26 -5.21 -11.81
CA VAL A 268 6.04 -3.78 -12.06
C VAL A 268 6.94 -2.95 -11.14
N SER A 269 7.33 -1.76 -11.61
CA SER A 269 8.02 -0.78 -10.79
C SER A 269 7.07 0.37 -10.45
N THR A 270 7.06 0.83 -9.20
CA THR A 270 6.19 1.91 -8.76
C THR A 270 6.92 2.92 -7.86
N ALA A 271 6.40 4.15 -7.81
CA ALA A 271 6.94 5.21 -6.95
C ALA A 271 6.33 5.21 -5.55
N ASP A 272 5.18 4.57 -5.36
CA ASP A 272 4.38 4.70 -4.13
C ASP A 272 4.24 6.19 -3.75
N SER A 273 3.73 6.97 -4.71
CA SER A 273 3.78 8.44 -4.63
C SER A 273 2.90 8.97 -3.51
N HIS A 274 3.47 9.76 -2.60
CA HIS A 274 2.77 10.33 -1.45
C HIS A 274 2.69 11.87 -1.50
N TYR A 275 3.30 12.49 -2.48
CA TYR A 275 3.23 13.93 -2.74
C TYR A 275 3.36 14.21 -4.23
N PRO A 276 2.78 15.32 -4.73
CA PRO A 276 2.61 15.52 -6.16
C PRO A 276 3.88 15.90 -6.91
N THR A 277 4.80 16.65 -6.29
CA THR A 277 6.02 17.15 -6.94
C THR A 277 7.25 16.92 -6.08
N PRO A 278 8.46 16.85 -6.65
CA PRO A 278 9.69 16.66 -5.87
C PRO A 278 9.83 17.63 -4.70
N GLU A 279 9.41 18.90 -4.85
CA GLU A 279 9.56 19.95 -3.84
C GLU A 279 8.60 19.79 -2.66
N ALA A 280 7.48 19.09 -2.86
CA ALA A 280 6.42 18.97 -1.86
C ALA A 280 6.76 18.00 -0.70
N TRP A 281 7.93 17.35 -0.72
CA TRP A 281 8.33 16.44 0.35
C TRP A 281 8.38 17.12 1.74
N LYS A 282 8.82 18.40 1.82
CA LYS A 282 8.87 19.15 3.08
C LYS A 282 7.48 19.36 3.67
N ASP A 283 6.53 19.75 2.82
CA ASP A 283 5.15 19.98 3.24
C ASP A 283 4.51 18.67 3.72
N ARG A 284 4.80 17.54 3.02
CA ARG A 284 4.35 16.23 3.45
C ARG A 284 4.96 15.82 4.80
N GLU A 285 6.25 16.06 5.04
CA GLU A 285 6.89 15.74 6.32
C GLU A 285 6.30 16.56 7.48
N LEU A 286 6.02 17.84 7.27
CA LEU A 286 5.31 18.68 8.24
C LEU A 286 3.88 18.20 8.47
N TYR A 287 3.16 17.81 7.41
CA TYR A 287 1.79 17.31 7.49
C TYR A 287 1.69 16.00 8.27
N LYS A 288 2.63 15.08 8.09
CA LYS A 288 2.73 13.84 8.88
C LYS A 288 2.85 14.12 10.39
N ARG A 289 3.61 15.16 10.76
CA ARG A 289 3.79 15.54 12.17
C ARG A 289 2.48 15.92 12.83
N LEU A 290 1.55 16.57 12.13
CA LEU A 290 0.21 16.86 12.66
C LEU A 290 -0.55 15.57 13.01
N GLY A 291 -0.42 14.53 12.18
CA GLY A 291 -0.99 13.21 12.47
C GLY A 291 -0.33 12.52 13.66
N TRP A 292 0.94 12.74 13.92
CA TRP A 292 1.66 12.18 15.08
C TRP A 292 1.26 12.86 16.40
N LEU A 293 1.03 14.18 16.39
CA LEU A 293 0.47 14.90 17.54
C LEU A 293 -0.82 14.25 18.02
N GLY A 294 -1.75 13.96 17.10
CA GLY A 294 -3.01 13.30 17.43
C GLY A 294 -2.85 11.85 17.91
N LYS A 295 -1.69 11.22 17.70
CA LYS A 295 -1.37 9.83 18.13
C LYS A 295 -0.58 9.78 19.45
N GLY A 296 -0.31 10.92 20.09
CA GLY A 296 0.43 10.98 21.35
C GLY A 296 1.89 10.50 21.22
N LYS A 297 2.54 10.86 20.14
CA LYS A 297 3.96 10.55 19.89
C LYS A 297 4.78 11.85 19.78
N PRO A 298 4.92 12.60 20.88
CA PRO A 298 5.61 13.89 20.88
C PRO A 298 7.09 13.75 20.50
N GLU A 299 7.72 12.61 20.80
CA GLU A 299 9.12 12.34 20.47
C GLU A 299 9.44 12.41 18.97
N TRP A 300 8.42 12.19 18.12
CA TRP A 300 8.59 12.28 16.67
C TRP A 300 8.54 13.72 16.15
N LEU A 301 8.08 14.66 16.97
CA LEU A 301 8.03 16.08 16.61
C LEU A 301 9.40 16.74 16.68
N ASP A 302 10.27 16.21 17.53
CA ASP A 302 11.63 16.71 17.75
C ASP A 302 12.63 16.15 16.74
N MET A 303 12.21 15.22 15.86
CA MET A 303 13.06 14.72 14.77
C MET A 303 13.39 15.85 13.82
N GLU A 304 14.66 16.03 13.51
CA GLU A 304 15.10 16.99 12.49
C GLU A 304 14.53 16.58 11.13
N LEU A 305 14.15 17.60 10.33
CA LEU A 305 13.81 17.37 8.94
C LEU A 305 15.10 17.17 8.14
N PRO A 306 15.09 16.30 7.10
CA PRO A 306 16.17 16.25 6.14
C PRO A 306 16.47 17.65 5.59
N LEU A 307 17.74 17.97 5.39
CA LEU A 307 18.16 19.29 4.88
C LEU A 307 17.97 19.39 3.36
N SER A 308 17.99 18.27 2.68
CA SER A 308 17.91 18.20 1.22
C SER A 308 17.25 16.91 0.74
N VAL A 309 16.89 16.86 -0.55
CA VAL A 309 16.35 15.68 -1.22
C VAL A 309 17.31 14.48 -1.16
N GLN A 310 18.63 14.71 -1.18
CA GLN A 310 19.65 13.67 -1.13
C GLN A 310 19.70 12.91 0.20
N GLU A 311 19.13 13.47 1.25
CA GLU A 311 19.02 12.83 2.57
C GLU A 311 17.73 12.03 2.72
N LEU A 312 16.83 12.06 1.72
CA LEU A 312 15.59 11.29 1.76
C LEU A 312 15.86 9.81 1.48
N GLU A 313 15.41 8.96 2.39
CA GLU A 313 15.34 7.51 2.16
C GLU A 313 14.24 7.15 1.15
N TYR A 314 13.23 8.00 1.04
CA TYR A 314 12.02 7.79 0.26
C TYR A 314 11.69 9.01 -0.60
N GLU A 315 11.89 8.90 -1.90
CA GLU A 315 11.45 9.89 -2.89
C GLU A 315 10.10 9.48 -3.50
N LEU A 316 9.00 9.99 -2.94
CA LEU A 316 7.65 9.49 -3.19
C LEU A 316 6.80 10.47 -4.02
N TYR A 317 7.29 10.83 -5.20
CA TYR A 317 6.54 11.62 -6.20
C TYR A 317 6.36 10.81 -7.51
N PRO A 318 5.41 11.17 -8.41
CA PRO A 318 5.20 10.45 -9.66
C PRO A 318 6.41 10.55 -10.59
N LYS A 319 7.18 9.47 -10.72
CA LYS A 319 8.36 9.37 -11.59
C LYS A 319 7.95 8.95 -13.00
N ASN A 320 8.63 9.49 -14.02
CA ASN A 320 8.49 9.04 -15.40
C ASN A 320 9.29 7.74 -15.65
N GLY A 321 9.17 7.19 -16.87
CA GLY A 321 9.80 5.93 -17.23
C GLY A 321 11.32 5.94 -17.10
N ASP A 322 12.00 7.01 -17.52
CA ASP A 322 13.44 7.14 -17.43
C ASP A 322 13.89 7.19 -15.97
N GLN A 323 13.22 8.00 -15.14
CA GLN A 323 13.48 8.10 -13.71
C GLN A 323 13.24 6.77 -12.97
N MET A 324 12.23 5.99 -13.40
CA MET A 324 11.98 4.65 -12.86
C MET A 324 13.03 3.63 -13.28
N TRP A 325 13.64 3.81 -14.45
CA TRP A 325 14.67 2.91 -14.96
C TRP A 325 16.03 3.17 -14.33
N GLU A 326 16.35 4.43 -14.05
CA GLU A 326 17.61 4.84 -13.43
C GLU A 326 17.67 4.52 -11.93
N ALA A 327 16.53 4.50 -11.26
CA ALA A 327 16.42 4.22 -9.82
C ALA A 327 16.46 2.72 -9.52
#